data_8474624902641c35f8b207ce2f32abba
#
_entry.id   8474624902641c35f8b207ce2f32abba
#
_cell.length_a   1.000
_cell.length_b   1.000
_cell.length_c   1.000
_cell.angle_alpha   90.00
_cell.angle_beta   90.00
_cell.angle_gamma   90.00
#
_symmetry.space_group_name_H-M   'P 1'
#
loop_
_entity.id
_entity.type
_entity.pdbx_description
1 polymer ?
#
loop_
_entity_poly.entity_id
_entity_poly.type
_entity_poly.pdbx_seq_one_letter_code
_entity_poly.pdbx_strand_id
1 'polypeptide(L)'
;MKNKTVAALMATIALCAALTACGSDSGETSAKISGAPAETAVDTSAKVNELRANAKADAAEATADQIQEAVGFLQDNVYSYFSDSGAMVSTIYYGAFLEACYNGTGNDYEQVGLQAQKTVESVYRGEKRTSDSTTQENLKALRTMVEALPDAR
;
A
#
# COMPACT_ATOMS: atom_id res chain seq x y z
N MET A 1 29.00 -10.55 28.30
CA MET A 1 28.03 -9.52 28.67
C MET A 1 28.40 -8.25 27.93
N LYS A 2 27.79 -7.94 26.80
CA LYS A 2 27.87 -6.62 26.12
C LYS A 2 26.50 -6.41 25.45
N ASN A 3 25.69 -5.55 26.06
CA ASN A 3 24.39 -5.11 25.55
C ASN A 3 24.62 -4.21 24.35
N LYS A 4 24.09 -4.58 23.19
CA LYS A 4 23.98 -3.69 22.03
C LYS A 4 22.55 -3.18 21.97
N THR A 5 22.39 -1.93 22.30
CA THR A 5 21.16 -1.15 22.21
C THR A 5 20.80 -0.98 20.75
N VAL A 6 19.67 -1.54 20.33
CA VAL A 6 19.08 -1.31 19.01
C VAL A 6 18.33 0.01 19.09
N ALA A 7 18.80 1.01 18.38
CA ALA A 7 18.13 2.30 18.24
C ALA A 7 16.99 2.16 17.22
N ALA A 8 15.75 2.20 17.70
CA ALA A 8 14.58 2.28 16.88
C ALA A 8 14.50 3.68 16.25
N LEU A 9 14.62 3.76 14.93
CA LEU A 9 14.42 4.98 14.16
C LEU A 9 12.92 5.14 13.85
N MET A 10 12.22 5.85 14.73
CA MET A 10 10.85 6.28 14.49
C MET A 10 10.87 7.50 13.57
N ALA A 11 10.49 7.32 12.31
CA ALA A 11 10.22 8.44 11.41
C ALA A 11 8.83 9.03 11.71
N THR A 12 8.83 10.15 12.42
CA THR A 12 7.64 10.94 12.72
C THR A 12 7.21 11.72 11.48
N ILE A 13 6.10 11.33 10.87
CA ILE A 13 5.42 12.12 9.84
C ILE A 13 4.59 13.19 10.54
N ALA A 14 5.05 14.44 10.49
CA ALA A 14 4.32 15.59 11.00
C ALA A 14 3.20 15.98 10.02
N LEU A 15 1.95 15.77 10.42
CA LEU A 15 0.77 16.22 9.71
C LEU A 15 0.48 17.68 10.10
N CYS A 16 0.76 18.64 9.23
CA CYS A 16 0.35 20.03 9.42
C CYS A 16 -1.09 20.23 8.98
N ALA A 17 -2.02 20.28 9.95
CA ALA A 17 -3.36 20.77 9.74
C ALA A 17 -3.38 22.29 9.99
N ALA A 18 -3.59 23.09 8.94
CA ALA A 18 -3.88 24.51 9.06
C ALA A 18 -5.39 24.73 8.98
N LEU A 19 -6.02 24.94 10.13
CA LEU A 19 -7.37 25.47 10.28
C LEU A 19 -7.29 26.99 10.26
N THR A 20 -7.94 27.65 9.31
CA THR A 20 -8.23 29.09 9.41
C THR A 20 -9.72 29.28 9.36
N ALA A 21 -10.21 29.98 10.40
CA ALA A 21 -11.61 30.17 10.74
C ALA A 21 -12.23 31.38 10.04
N CYS A 22 -13.55 31.27 9.84
CA CYS A 22 -14.63 32.25 9.89
C CYS A 22 -14.38 33.74 9.62
N GLY A 23 -15.19 34.25 8.69
CA GLY A 23 -15.66 35.65 8.70
C GLY A 23 -17.01 35.68 8.00
N SER A 24 -18.07 35.97 8.81
CA SER A 24 -19.41 36.24 8.32
C SER A 24 -19.48 37.65 7.71
N ASP A 25 -20.07 37.80 6.54
CA ASP A 25 -20.92 38.98 6.30
C ASP A 25 -21.91 38.72 5.14
N SER A 26 -23.08 39.31 5.30
CA SER A 26 -24.27 39.15 4.47
C SER A 26 -24.20 40.04 3.25
N GLY A 27 -24.58 39.54 2.08
CA GLY A 27 -24.75 40.32 0.86
C GLY A 27 -25.17 39.48 -0.32
N GLU A 28 -26.45 39.50 -0.69
CA GLU A 28 -26.97 38.93 -1.93
C GLU A 28 -26.27 39.54 -3.15
N THR A 29 -25.67 38.71 -3.95
CA THR A 29 -25.60 38.96 -5.39
C THR A 29 -25.24 37.64 -6.10
N SER A 30 -26.10 37.26 -7.02
CA SER A 30 -25.93 36.11 -7.90
C SER A 30 -24.63 36.23 -8.70
N ALA A 31 -23.57 35.54 -8.29
CA ALA A 31 -22.34 35.42 -9.03
C ALA A 31 -21.95 33.95 -9.13
N LYS A 32 -21.87 33.50 -10.39
CA LYS A 32 -21.31 32.27 -10.88
C LYS A 32 -20.17 31.77 -9.99
N ILE A 33 -20.36 30.67 -9.27
CA ILE A 33 -19.28 30.00 -8.56
C ILE A 33 -18.48 29.24 -9.61
N SER A 34 -17.45 29.90 -10.11
CA SER A 34 -16.37 29.30 -10.86
C SER A 34 -15.20 29.13 -9.89
N GLY A 35 -14.76 27.89 -9.67
CA GLY A 35 -13.48 27.62 -9.01
C GLY A 35 -13.58 27.17 -7.56
N ALA A 36 -14.09 25.95 -7.31
CA ALA A 36 -13.54 25.16 -6.21
C ALA A 36 -12.06 24.91 -6.56
N PRO A 37 -11.10 25.10 -5.61
CA PRO A 37 -9.73 24.69 -5.85
C PRO A 37 -9.79 23.19 -6.15
N ALA A 38 -9.28 22.77 -7.31
CA ALA A 38 -9.08 21.38 -7.62
C ALA A 38 -8.16 20.85 -6.50
N GLU A 39 -8.69 20.04 -5.60
CA GLU A 39 -7.86 19.17 -4.79
C GLU A 39 -6.91 18.49 -5.78
N THR A 40 -5.62 18.69 -5.56
CA THR A 40 -4.59 18.11 -6.42
C THR A 40 -4.80 16.60 -6.33
N ALA A 41 -5.40 16.02 -7.37
CA ALA A 41 -5.60 14.58 -7.42
C ALA A 41 -4.23 13.94 -7.21
N VAL A 42 -4.06 13.21 -6.12
CA VAL A 42 -2.82 12.50 -5.85
C VAL A 42 -2.57 11.60 -7.06
N ASP A 43 -1.41 11.76 -7.70
CA ASP A 43 -1.02 10.88 -8.80
C ASP A 43 -0.74 9.48 -8.24
N THR A 44 -1.80 8.68 -8.19
CA THR A 44 -1.75 7.32 -7.65
C THR A 44 -0.79 6.43 -8.44
N SER A 45 -0.57 6.73 -9.73
CA SER A 45 0.40 5.99 -10.54
C SER A 45 1.84 6.33 -10.14
N ALA A 46 2.15 7.61 -9.91
CA ALA A 46 3.45 8.02 -9.37
C ALA A 46 3.69 7.40 -7.99
N LYS A 47 2.67 7.36 -7.13
CA LYS A 47 2.75 6.74 -5.80
C LYS A 47 3.01 5.24 -5.86
N VAL A 48 2.37 4.50 -6.75
CA VAL A 48 2.64 3.07 -6.94
C VAL A 48 4.07 2.83 -7.41
N ASN A 49 4.57 3.64 -8.35
CA ASN A 49 5.94 3.53 -8.82
C ASN A 49 6.97 3.82 -7.71
N GLU A 50 6.71 4.82 -6.85
CA GLU A 50 7.51 5.12 -5.66
C GLU A 50 7.54 3.93 -4.68
N LEU A 51 6.38 3.35 -4.37
CA LEU A 51 6.27 2.19 -3.48
C LEU A 51 7.08 1.00 -4.00
N ARG A 52 6.98 0.70 -5.30
CA ARG A 52 7.76 -0.36 -5.93
C ARG A 52 9.27 -0.09 -5.90
N ALA A 53 9.68 1.15 -6.15
CA ALA A 53 11.09 1.53 -6.11
C ALA A 53 11.67 1.38 -4.69
N ASN A 54 10.93 1.84 -3.68
CA ASN A 54 11.32 1.71 -2.28
C ASN A 54 11.38 0.23 -1.86
N ALA A 55 10.35 -0.55 -2.17
CA ALA A 55 10.31 -1.98 -1.87
C ALA A 55 11.50 -2.74 -2.51
N LYS A 56 11.86 -2.40 -3.76
CA LYS A 56 13.01 -3.00 -4.45
C LYS A 56 14.34 -2.59 -3.81
N ALA A 57 14.46 -1.34 -3.35
CA ALA A 57 15.67 -0.90 -2.64
C ALA A 57 15.82 -1.63 -1.30
N ASP A 58 14.74 -1.76 -0.54
CA ASP A 58 14.74 -2.45 0.75
C ASP A 58 14.98 -3.96 0.59
N ALA A 59 14.48 -4.57 -0.48
CA ALA A 59 14.71 -5.97 -0.80
C ALA A 59 16.18 -6.33 -1.09
N ALA A 60 17.00 -5.36 -1.52
CA ALA A 60 18.42 -5.59 -1.80
C ALA A 60 19.23 -5.93 -0.54
N GLU A 61 18.76 -5.51 0.63
CA GLU A 61 19.39 -5.74 1.93
C GLU A 61 18.44 -6.48 2.89
N ALA A 62 17.45 -7.21 2.35
CA ALA A 62 16.40 -7.85 3.13
C ALA A 62 16.95 -8.90 4.09
N THR A 63 16.50 -8.83 5.32
CA THR A 63 16.73 -9.85 6.35
C THR A 63 15.61 -10.89 6.36
N ALA A 64 15.86 -12.06 6.96
CA ALA A 64 14.83 -13.08 7.15
C ALA A 64 13.63 -12.54 7.94
N ASP A 65 13.88 -11.69 8.94
CA ASP A 65 12.81 -11.10 9.77
C ASP A 65 11.90 -10.16 8.97
N GLN A 66 12.48 -9.37 8.05
CA GLN A 66 11.70 -8.50 7.16
C GLN A 66 10.86 -9.29 6.15
N ILE A 67 11.39 -10.41 5.66
CA ILE A 67 10.63 -11.31 4.80
C ILE A 67 9.46 -11.93 5.57
N GLN A 68 9.70 -12.39 6.80
CA GLN A 68 8.63 -12.89 7.67
C GLN A 68 7.59 -11.82 8.00
N GLU A 69 8.01 -10.57 8.24
CA GLU A 69 7.09 -9.44 8.43
C GLU A 69 6.19 -9.23 7.21
N ALA A 70 6.76 -9.24 6.01
CA ALA A 70 6.00 -9.08 4.77
C ALA A 70 4.98 -10.20 4.56
N VAL A 71 5.38 -11.46 4.79
CA VAL A 71 4.49 -12.62 4.73
C VAL A 71 3.40 -12.54 5.79
N GLY A 72 3.77 -12.26 7.04
CA GLY A 72 2.84 -12.10 8.15
C GLY A 72 1.81 -11.00 7.90
N PHE A 73 2.23 -9.86 7.36
CA PHE A 73 1.29 -8.81 6.97
C PHE A 73 0.26 -9.31 5.95
N LEU A 74 0.69 -10.01 4.90
CA LEU A 74 -0.24 -10.53 3.90
C LEU A 74 -1.18 -11.60 4.47
N GLN A 75 -0.70 -12.45 5.37
CA GLN A 75 -1.51 -13.47 6.04
C GLN A 75 -2.54 -12.85 7.00
N ASP A 76 -2.14 -11.89 7.83
CA ASP A 76 -3.01 -11.24 8.81
C ASP A 76 -4.09 -10.37 8.15
N ASN A 77 -3.81 -9.83 6.95
CA ASN A 77 -4.71 -8.94 6.22
C ASN A 77 -5.45 -9.61 5.04
N VAL A 78 -5.46 -10.93 4.96
CA VAL A 78 -6.00 -11.70 3.82
C VAL A 78 -7.45 -11.35 3.46
N TYR A 79 -8.24 -10.84 4.40
CA TYR A 79 -9.63 -10.41 4.19
C TYR A 79 -9.81 -8.88 4.17
N SER A 80 -8.75 -8.09 4.34
CA SER A 80 -8.81 -6.64 4.54
C SER A 80 -7.95 -5.80 3.59
N TYR A 81 -7.39 -6.37 2.52
CA TYR A 81 -6.53 -5.64 1.57
C TYR A 81 -7.17 -4.37 0.98
N PHE A 82 -8.48 -4.30 0.93
CA PHE A 82 -9.25 -3.16 0.43
C PHE A 82 -9.99 -2.38 1.52
N SER A 83 -9.65 -2.56 2.80
CA SER A 83 -10.35 -1.87 3.89
C SER A 83 -10.22 -0.36 3.81
N ASP A 84 -9.06 0.12 3.40
CA ASP A 84 -8.74 1.52 3.22
C ASP A 84 -7.52 1.71 2.30
N SER A 85 -7.17 2.96 2.02
CA SER A 85 -6.00 3.28 1.17
C SER A 85 -4.68 2.85 1.79
N GLY A 86 -4.55 2.85 3.12
CA GLY A 86 -3.36 2.41 3.83
C GLY A 86 -3.13 0.91 3.68
N ALA A 87 -4.18 0.09 3.83
CA ALA A 87 -4.11 -1.35 3.60
C ALA A 87 -3.69 -1.67 2.16
N MET A 88 -4.25 -0.94 1.18
CA MET A 88 -3.85 -1.09 -0.22
C MET A 88 -2.38 -0.73 -0.46
N VAL A 89 -1.92 0.40 0.08
CA VAL A 89 -0.51 0.85 -0.01
C VAL A 89 0.44 -0.18 0.59
N SER A 90 0.13 -0.68 1.78
CA SER A 90 0.94 -1.71 2.44
C SER A 90 0.96 -3.02 1.66
N THR A 91 -0.18 -3.44 1.10
CA THR A 91 -0.27 -4.66 0.27
C THR A 91 0.57 -4.52 -1.02
N ILE A 92 0.56 -3.36 -1.66
CA ILE A 92 1.40 -3.08 -2.84
C ILE A 92 2.88 -3.12 -2.45
N TYR A 93 3.26 -2.47 -1.34
CA TYR A 93 4.64 -2.41 -0.88
C TYR A 93 5.18 -3.80 -0.53
N TYR A 94 4.51 -4.55 0.35
CA TYR A 94 4.96 -5.89 0.74
C TYR A 94 4.91 -6.89 -0.42
N GLY A 95 3.95 -6.75 -1.33
CA GLY A 95 3.92 -7.52 -2.57
C GLY A 95 5.15 -7.26 -3.45
N ALA A 96 5.50 -5.99 -3.67
CA ALA A 96 6.68 -5.59 -4.44
C ALA A 96 7.99 -5.99 -3.74
N PHE A 97 8.03 -5.94 -2.41
CA PHE A 97 9.17 -6.37 -1.62
C PHE A 97 9.43 -7.88 -1.78
N LEU A 98 8.41 -8.73 -1.60
CA LEU A 98 8.56 -10.18 -1.78
C LEU A 98 8.93 -10.54 -3.22
N GLU A 99 8.29 -9.91 -4.22
CA GLU A 99 8.68 -10.09 -5.63
C GLU A 99 10.16 -9.75 -5.83
N ALA A 100 10.63 -8.63 -5.30
CA ALA A 100 12.02 -8.20 -5.47
C ALA A 100 13.03 -9.09 -4.74
N CYS A 101 12.70 -9.58 -3.53
CA CYS A 101 13.55 -10.51 -2.78
C CYS A 101 13.78 -11.83 -3.51
N TYR A 102 12.79 -12.30 -4.29
CA TYR A 102 12.80 -13.61 -4.94
C TYR A 102 12.75 -13.53 -6.46
N ASN A 103 13.02 -12.37 -7.04
CA ASN A 103 12.90 -12.11 -8.47
C ASN A 103 13.63 -13.14 -9.33
N GLY A 104 12.89 -13.76 -10.22
CA GLY A 104 13.39 -14.78 -11.17
C GLY A 104 13.56 -16.18 -10.59
N THR A 105 13.16 -16.41 -9.34
CA THR A 105 13.20 -17.75 -8.73
C THR A 105 12.00 -18.61 -9.08
N GLY A 106 10.86 -17.98 -9.39
CA GLY A 106 9.58 -18.65 -9.67
C GLY A 106 8.97 -19.33 -8.44
N ASN A 107 9.47 -19.03 -7.23
CA ASN A 107 8.96 -19.64 -6.00
C ASN A 107 7.63 -18.99 -5.54
N ASP A 108 7.00 -19.57 -4.52
CA ASP A 108 5.68 -19.14 -4.04
C ASP A 108 5.69 -17.70 -3.51
N TYR A 109 6.79 -17.24 -2.89
CA TYR A 109 6.91 -15.87 -2.38
C TYR A 109 6.92 -14.83 -3.51
N GLU A 110 7.66 -15.08 -4.59
CA GLU A 110 7.65 -14.24 -5.79
C GLU A 110 6.25 -14.19 -6.41
N GLN A 111 5.59 -15.34 -6.54
CA GLN A 111 4.26 -15.44 -7.13
C GLN A 111 3.21 -14.72 -6.29
N VAL A 112 3.26 -14.85 -4.96
CA VAL A 112 2.39 -14.09 -4.03
C VAL A 112 2.65 -12.59 -4.18
N GLY A 113 3.90 -12.16 -4.25
CA GLY A 113 4.27 -10.77 -4.45
C GLY A 113 3.68 -10.17 -5.72
N LEU A 114 3.84 -10.86 -6.84
CA LEU A 114 3.26 -10.48 -8.14
C LEU A 114 1.72 -10.43 -8.09
N GLN A 115 1.10 -11.43 -7.47
CA GLN A 115 -0.35 -11.51 -7.37
C GLN A 115 -0.93 -10.41 -6.47
N ALA A 116 -0.25 -10.05 -5.38
CA ALA A 116 -0.66 -8.96 -4.49
C ALA A 116 -0.70 -7.62 -5.24
N GLN A 117 0.37 -7.28 -5.95
CA GLN A 117 0.43 -6.09 -6.79
C GLN A 117 -0.68 -6.10 -7.85
N LYS A 118 -0.78 -7.17 -8.63
CA LYS A 118 -1.82 -7.34 -9.68
C LYS A 118 -3.24 -7.15 -9.13
N THR A 119 -3.48 -7.61 -7.91
CA THR A 119 -4.81 -7.54 -7.28
C THR A 119 -5.16 -6.13 -6.84
N VAL A 120 -4.23 -5.40 -6.23
CA VAL A 120 -4.54 -4.16 -5.50
C VAL A 120 -4.25 -2.90 -6.30
N GLU A 121 -3.21 -2.87 -7.14
CA GLU A 121 -2.77 -1.64 -7.82
C GLU A 121 -3.85 -1.00 -8.70
N SER A 122 -4.56 -1.79 -9.50
CA SER A 122 -5.60 -1.26 -10.40
C SER A 122 -6.78 -0.64 -9.64
N VAL A 123 -7.08 -1.15 -8.44
CA VAL A 123 -8.11 -0.58 -7.56
C VAL A 123 -7.57 0.68 -6.90
N TYR A 124 -6.34 0.67 -6.39
CA TYR A 124 -5.70 1.83 -5.79
C TYR A 124 -5.59 3.01 -6.77
N ARG A 125 -5.31 2.74 -8.05
CA ARG A 125 -5.28 3.75 -9.12
C ARG A 125 -6.67 4.23 -9.55
N GLY A 126 -7.75 3.61 -9.05
CA GLY A 126 -9.10 3.92 -9.48
C GLY A 126 -9.48 3.39 -10.88
N GLU A 127 -8.65 2.54 -11.48
CA GLU A 127 -8.89 1.94 -12.80
C GLU A 127 -9.95 0.85 -12.74
N LYS A 128 -10.06 0.17 -11.58
CA LYS A 128 -11.02 -0.90 -11.32
C LYS A 128 -11.72 -0.69 -9.98
N ARG A 129 -12.86 -1.35 -9.82
CA ARG A 129 -13.59 -1.41 -8.56
C ARG A 129 -13.31 -2.73 -7.86
N THR A 130 -13.43 -2.72 -6.54
CA THR A 130 -13.35 -3.96 -5.75
C THR A 130 -14.39 -5.01 -6.16
N SER A 131 -15.56 -4.57 -6.65
CA SER A 131 -16.67 -5.44 -7.10
C SER A 131 -16.47 -6.03 -8.50
N ASP A 132 -15.48 -5.60 -9.27
CA ASP A 132 -15.26 -6.11 -10.63
C ASP A 132 -14.86 -7.60 -10.59
N SER A 133 -15.40 -8.41 -11.49
CA SER A 133 -15.17 -9.87 -11.53
C SER A 133 -13.68 -10.21 -11.57
N THR A 134 -12.93 -9.52 -12.42
CA THR A 134 -11.46 -9.71 -12.51
C THR A 134 -10.75 -9.40 -11.20
N THR A 135 -11.20 -8.35 -10.48
CA THR A 135 -10.62 -8.01 -9.15
C THR A 135 -10.95 -9.10 -8.14
N GLN A 136 -12.18 -9.60 -8.14
CA GLN A 136 -12.59 -10.68 -7.24
C GLN A 136 -11.88 -12.02 -7.54
N GLU A 137 -11.66 -12.33 -8.82
CA GLU A 137 -10.87 -13.51 -9.22
C GLU A 137 -9.42 -13.39 -8.76
N ASN A 138 -8.77 -12.23 -8.98
CA ASN A 138 -7.42 -11.98 -8.51
C ASN A 138 -7.32 -12.03 -6.98
N LEU A 139 -8.31 -11.47 -6.26
CA LEU A 139 -8.38 -11.52 -4.80
C LEU A 139 -8.50 -12.96 -4.28
N LYS A 140 -9.37 -13.77 -4.92
CA LYS A 140 -9.49 -15.18 -4.56
C LYS A 140 -8.18 -15.94 -4.78
N ALA A 141 -7.51 -15.70 -5.91
CA ALA A 141 -6.22 -16.31 -6.21
C ALA A 141 -5.16 -15.89 -5.16
N LEU A 142 -5.06 -14.59 -4.86
CA LEU A 142 -4.15 -14.09 -3.84
C LEU A 142 -4.38 -14.75 -2.48
N ARG A 143 -5.62 -14.83 -2.02
CA ARG A 143 -5.97 -15.48 -0.75
C ARG A 143 -5.51 -16.93 -0.72
N THR A 144 -5.83 -17.70 -1.75
CA THR A 144 -5.41 -19.10 -1.83
C THR A 144 -3.88 -19.25 -1.78
N MET A 145 -3.15 -18.37 -2.46
CA MET A 145 -1.69 -18.41 -2.48
C MET A 145 -1.09 -18.02 -1.12
N VAL A 146 -1.62 -16.97 -0.48
CA VAL A 146 -1.16 -16.51 0.84
C VAL A 146 -1.43 -17.55 1.92
N GLU A 147 -2.61 -18.18 1.90
CA GLU A 147 -2.98 -19.25 2.84
C GLU A 147 -2.14 -20.52 2.66
N ALA A 148 -1.56 -20.73 1.48
CA ALA A 148 -0.66 -21.86 1.21
C ALA A 148 0.79 -21.63 1.64
N LEU A 149 1.18 -20.37 1.90
CA LEU A 149 2.53 -20.06 2.41
C LEU A 149 2.72 -20.64 3.82
N PRO A 150 3.96 -21.01 4.19
CA PRO A 150 4.29 -21.35 5.57
C PRO A 150 3.91 -20.20 6.52
N ASP A 151 3.40 -20.55 7.71
CA ASP A 151 3.06 -19.55 8.73
C ASP A 151 4.32 -18.76 9.11
N ALA A 152 4.21 -17.43 9.04
CA ALA A 152 5.29 -16.50 9.38
C ALA A 152 5.48 -16.32 10.90
N ARG A 153 4.62 -16.95 11.75
CA ARG A 153 4.60 -16.86 13.22
C ARG A 153 5.47 -17.90 13.88
#